data_e60d7cedb0690518e4e6eb1a75b203ab
#
_entry.id   e60d7cedb0690518e4e6eb1a75b203ab
#
_cell.length_a   1.000
_cell.length_b   1.000
_cell.length_c   1.000
_cell.angle_alpha   90.00
_cell.angle_beta   90.00
_cell.angle_gamma   90.00
#
_symmetry.space_group_name_H-M   'P 1'
#
loop_
_entity.id
_entity.type
_entity.pdbx_description
1 polymer ?
#
loop_
_entity_poly.entity_id
_entity_poly.type
_entity_poly.pdbx_seq_one_letter_code
_entity_poly.pdbx_strand_id
1 'polypeptide(L)'
;MHIILRKTYCMSDIAHYFKPVNLLTISNDSVFEGGMLGENIIAFTNENDFPELDADIAIIGVCEDRSSRKNIGSARTPDEVRKHLYRLYTGGLEPKILDLGNIEAGFEIEDTYYALANSIEVLIKKNIIPVIIGGSQDLTYAQFRGYEKLEQTINIATVDAEFDLGNPEGNLSNKSFLGKIILHQPNYLFNYSNIGYQTYLVSPASINMMNKLYFDSYRLGQIRDNIKESEPIIRHADMLSFDFSAIKHSDAPANEVPQPNGFYSEEACQMMRYAGMNDKLTSLGLYEINPSYDERGKTSHLAAQMIWCFVDGFYNRKKDYPTRTSPDYTRFHVFLQDNKYEINFYKCNKSDRWWMEVPYPSHEKLKFERHTLVPCSYEDYETACKDEIPDRWWQTYQKLQ
;
A
#
# COMPACT_ATOMS: atom_id res chain seq x y z
N MET A 1 -13.93 -50.86 5.75
CA MET A 1 -12.69 -50.52 5.02
C MET A 1 -12.78 -49.03 4.68
N HIS A 2 -12.36 -48.14 5.61
CA HIS A 2 -12.39 -46.70 5.42
C HIS A 2 -11.15 -46.31 4.63
N ILE A 3 -11.36 -45.85 3.40
CA ILE A 3 -10.33 -45.22 2.59
C ILE A 3 -10.17 -43.82 3.15
N ILE A 4 -9.11 -43.61 3.93
CA ILE A 4 -8.63 -42.26 4.30
C ILE A 4 -8.00 -41.69 3.04
N LEU A 5 -8.74 -40.86 2.33
CA LEU A 5 -8.19 -39.97 1.31
C LEU A 5 -7.21 -39.02 2.04
N ARG A 6 -5.92 -39.34 1.98
CA ARG A 6 -4.86 -38.37 2.26
C ARG A 6 -5.08 -37.22 1.28
N LYS A 7 -5.50 -36.04 1.80
CA LYS A 7 -5.37 -34.79 1.06
C LYS A 7 -3.89 -34.67 0.71
N THR A 8 -3.56 -34.86 -0.54
CA THR A 8 -2.28 -34.47 -1.11
C THR A 8 -2.22 -32.95 -0.92
N TYR A 9 -1.34 -32.49 -0.07
CA TYR A 9 -1.02 -31.07 0.04
C TYR A 9 -0.50 -30.65 -1.32
N CYS A 10 -1.28 -29.91 -2.07
CA CYS A 10 -0.79 -29.20 -3.23
C CYS A 10 0.28 -28.21 -2.71
N MET A 11 1.51 -28.33 -3.17
CA MET A 11 2.48 -27.23 -3.09
C MET A 11 1.73 -25.99 -3.56
N SER A 12 1.86 -24.86 -2.83
CA SER A 12 1.09 -23.67 -3.19
C SER A 12 1.41 -23.33 -4.65
N ASP A 13 0.38 -23.02 -5.43
CA ASP A 13 0.50 -22.75 -6.88
C ASP A 13 1.53 -21.67 -7.23
N ILE A 14 2.03 -20.92 -6.23
CA ILE A 14 2.98 -19.82 -6.38
C ILE A 14 4.43 -20.16 -6.01
N ALA A 15 4.70 -21.31 -5.40
CA ALA A 15 6.06 -21.66 -4.91
C ALA A 15 7.14 -21.56 -6.00
N HIS A 16 6.80 -21.89 -7.25
CA HIS A 16 7.71 -21.89 -8.39
C HIS A 16 8.14 -20.49 -8.87
N TYR A 17 7.48 -19.43 -8.40
CA TYR A 17 7.89 -18.04 -8.70
C TYR A 17 9.04 -17.56 -7.82
N PHE A 18 9.23 -18.20 -6.67
CA PHE A 18 10.13 -17.68 -5.65
C PHE A 18 11.50 -18.37 -5.64
N LYS A 19 12.52 -17.57 -5.40
CA LYS A 19 13.86 -18.03 -5.03
C LYS A 19 14.07 -17.84 -3.53
N PRO A 20 14.69 -18.83 -2.86
CA PRO A 20 14.94 -18.79 -1.43
C PRO A 20 15.76 -17.57 -1.01
N VAL A 21 15.48 -17.09 0.20
CA VAL A 21 16.30 -16.12 0.89
C VAL A 21 17.65 -16.74 1.25
N ASN A 22 18.74 -16.09 0.90
CA ASN A 22 20.07 -16.52 1.33
C ASN A 22 20.41 -15.85 2.68
N LEU A 23 20.22 -16.56 3.78
CA LEU A 23 20.48 -16.03 5.11
C LEU A 23 21.94 -15.61 5.32
N LEU A 24 22.90 -16.23 4.64
CA LEU A 24 24.32 -15.85 4.74
C LEU A 24 24.61 -14.47 4.15
N THR A 25 23.83 -14.03 3.16
CA THR A 25 23.94 -12.67 2.61
C THR A 25 23.27 -11.61 3.48
N ILE A 26 22.26 -12.03 4.28
CA ILE A 26 21.50 -11.15 5.16
C ILE A 26 22.19 -11.00 6.52
N SER A 27 22.74 -12.08 7.07
CA SER A 27 23.48 -12.05 8.33
C SER A 27 24.68 -12.99 8.25
N ASN A 28 25.87 -12.46 8.46
CA ASN A 28 27.12 -13.24 8.42
C ASN A 28 27.10 -14.46 9.36
N ASP A 29 26.37 -14.36 10.46
CA ASP A 29 26.34 -15.40 11.49
C ASP A 29 25.08 -16.30 11.37
N SER A 30 24.13 -15.98 10.49
CA SER A 30 22.83 -16.67 10.33
C SER A 30 22.06 -16.87 11.64
N VAL A 31 22.48 -16.19 12.70
CA VAL A 31 21.88 -16.26 14.04
C VAL A 31 21.39 -14.87 14.42
N PHE A 32 20.14 -14.78 14.85
CA PHE A 32 19.56 -13.55 15.34
C PHE A 32 19.41 -13.65 16.87
N GLU A 33 19.63 -12.52 17.55
CA GLU A 33 19.42 -12.44 19.00
C GLU A 33 17.95 -12.63 19.36
N GLY A 34 17.69 -13.14 20.54
CA GLY A 34 16.34 -13.34 21.06
C GLY A 34 15.51 -12.06 21.03
N GLY A 35 14.32 -12.15 20.47
CA GLY A 35 13.40 -11.03 20.31
C GLY A 35 13.59 -10.18 19.03
N MET A 36 14.55 -10.50 18.17
CA MET A 36 14.65 -9.92 16.84
C MET A 36 13.62 -10.52 15.88
N LEU A 37 13.21 -9.74 14.84
CA LEU A 37 12.28 -10.21 13.83
C LEU A 37 12.82 -11.43 13.07
N GLY A 38 14.12 -11.48 12.80
CA GLY A 38 14.74 -12.60 12.09
C GLY A 38 14.68 -13.94 12.82
N GLU A 39 14.46 -13.94 14.14
CA GLU A 39 14.20 -15.16 14.92
C GLU A 39 12.74 -15.65 14.73
N ASN A 40 11.81 -14.73 14.47
CA ASN A 40 10.37 -14.99 14.40
C ASN A 40 9.83 -15.14 12.98
N ILE A 41 10.52 -14.60 11.98
CA ILE A 41 10.13 -14.70 10.56
C ILE A 41 10.38 -16.13 10.06
N ILE A 42 9.35 -16.75 9.51
CA ILE A 42 9.47 -18.03 8.81
C ILE A 42 9.89 -17.72 7.37
N ALA A 43 11.19 -17.86 7.09
CA ALA A 43 11.75 -17.54 5.79
C ALA A 43 11.86 -18.78 4.89
N PHE A 44 11.51 -18.65 3.62
CA PHE A 44 11.79 -19.62 2.58
C PHE A 44 13.29 -19.62 2.28
N THR A 45 14.00 -20.62 2.75
CA THR A 45 15.47 -20.72 2.67
C THR A 45 15.97 -21.93 1.88
N ASN A 46 15.07 -22.85 1.49
CA ASN A 46 15.41 -24.07 0.77
C ASN A 46 14.38 -24.32 -0.33
N GLU A 47 14.80 -24.48 -1.59
CA GLU A 47 13.93 -24.70 -2.76
C GLU A 47 12.96 -25.88 -2.60
N ASN A 48 13.29 -26.88 -1.78
CA ASN A 48 12.46 -28.06 -1.55
C ASN A 48 11.46 -27.88 -0.37
N ASP A 49 11.49 -26.76 0.34
CA ASP A 49 10.73 -26.55 1.56
C ASP A 49 10.05 -25.17 1.55
N PHE A 50 9.13 -24.98 0.60
CA PHE A 50 8.33 -23.74 0.55
C PHE A 50 7.37 -23.72 1.73
N PRO A 51 7.31 -22.61 2.51
CA PRO A 51 6.51 -22.54 3.73
C PRO A 51 5.00 -22.67 3.45
N GLU A 52 4.28 -23.26 4.40
CA GLU A 52 2.83 -23.23 4.38
C GLU A 52 2.33 -21.77 4.48
N LEU A 53 1.36 -21.39 3.65
CA LEU A 53 0.80 -20.04 3.66
C LEU A 53 -0.22 -19.91 4.81
N ASP A 54 0.30 -19.81 6.04
CA ASP A 54 -0.43 -19.55 7.29
C ASP A 54 0.30 -18.45 8.08
N ALA A 55 -0.04 -17.21 7.79
CA ALA A 55 0.50 -16.02 8.44
C ALA A 55 -0.44 -14.83 8.28
N ASP A 56 -0.11 -13.73 8.95
CA ASP A 56 -0.82 -12.45 8.81
C ASP A 56 -0.21 -11.60 7.68
N ILE A 57 1.11 -11.67 7.53
CA ILE A 57 1.90 -10.85 6.60
C ILE A 57 2.87 -11.74 5.85
N ALA A 58 3.04 -11.49 4.55
CA ALA A 58 4.06 -12.15 3.72
C ALA A 58 4.97 -11.12 3.06
N ILE A 59 6.28 -11.21 3.29
CA ILE A 59 7.29 -10.41 2.62
C ILE A 59 7.60 -11.05 1.26
N ILE A 60 7.61 -10.24 0.22
CA ILE A 60 7.95 -10.62 -1.16
C ILE A 60 9.02 -9.66 -1.67
N GLY A 61 10.19 -10.17 -2.01
CA GLY A 61 11.17 -9.42 -2.80
C GLY A 61 10.82 -9.52 -4.29
N VAL A 62 10.99 -8.41 -5.04
CA VAL A 62 10.83 -8.41 -6.50
C VAL A 62 12.05 -7.77 -7.16
N CYS A 63 12.83 -8.60 -7.85
CA CYS A 63 14.10 -8.20 -8.47
C CYS A 63 13.88 -7.73 -9.92
N GLU A 64 13.06 -6.67 -10.11
CA GLU A 64 12.71 -6.14 -11.44
C GLU A 64 12.88 -4.62 -11.49
N ASP A 65 13.65 -4.13 -12.45
CA ASP A 65 13.84 -2.69 -12.67
C ASP A 65 14.04 -2.31 -14.15
N ARG A 66 13.85 -3.24 -15.08
CA ARG A 66 14.04 -3.01 -16.53
C ARG A 66 13.12 -1.92 -17.08
N SER A 67 11.97 -1.66 -16.45
CA SER A 67 11.06 -0.58 -16.81
C SER A 67 11.38 0.74 -16.14
N SER A 68 12.38 0.81 -15.28
CA SER A 68 12.83 2.05 -14.66
C SER A 68 13.52 2.95 -15.69
N ARG A 69 13.13 4.22 -15.74
CA ARG A 69 13.77 5.18 -16.66
C ARG A 69 15.10 5.70 -16.16
N LYS A 70 15.31 5.79 -14.85
CA LYS A 70 16.46 6.47 -14.25
C LYS A 70 16.91 5.83 -12.93
N ASN A 71 16.48 4.63 -12.59
CA ASN A 71 16.82 4.05 -11.29
C ASN A 71 17.18 2.55 -11.42
N ILE A 72 17.88 2.20 -12.49
CA ILE A 72 18.40 0.84 -12.71
C ILE A 72 19.37 0.48 -11.58
N GLY A 73 19.16 -0.66 -10.96
CA GLY A 73 19.85 -1.14 -9.76
C GLY A 73 18.91 -1.32 -8.55
N SER A 74 17.68 -0.83 -8.65
CA SER A 74 16.65 -1.00 -7.61
C SER A 74 16.19 -2.46 -7.47
N ALA A 75 16.38 -3.31 -8.45
CA ALA A 75 16.13 -4.76 -8.36
C ALA A 75 16.90 -5.46 -7.22
N ARG A 76 17.96 -4.85 -6.69
CA ARG A 76 18.79 -5.42 -5.59
C ARG A 76 18.27 -5.03 -4.18
N THR A 77 17.23 -4.23 -4.10
CA THR A 77 16.67 -3.70 -2.84
C THR A 77 16.24 -4.78 -1.85
N PRO A 78 15.59 -5.89 -2.26
CA PRO A 78 14.98 -6.80 -1.30
C PRO A 78 15.94 -7.31 -0.23
N ASP A 79 17.11 -7.78 -0.63
CA ASP A 79 18.08 -8.34 0.31
C ASP A 79 18.75 -7.26 1.17
N GLU A 80 18.95 -6.06 0.64
CA GLU A 80 19.50 -4.94 1.42
C GLU A 80 18.55 -4.50 2.52
N VAL A 81 17.25 -4.46 2.26
CA VAL A 81 16.23 -4.17 3.29
C VAL A 81 16.16 -5.28 4.34
N ARG A 82 16.22 -6.57 3.93
CA ARG A 82 16.22 -7.71 4.85
C ARG A 82 17.37 -7.67 5.85
N LYS A 83 18.58 -7.23 5.43
CA LYS A 83 19.75 -7.08 6.32
C LYS A 83 19.47 -6.22 7.55
N HIS A 84 18.64 -5.21 7.40
CA HIS A 84 18.22 -4.34 8.48
C HIS A 84 16.96 -4.85 9.19
N LEU A 85 15.95 -5.28 8.43
CA LEU A 85 14.65 -5.70 8.96
C LEU A 85 14.79 -6.86 9.97
N TYR A 86 15.56 -7.88 9.63
CA TYR A 86 15.71 -9.07 10.47
C TYR A 86 16.39 -8.76 11.81
N ARG A 87 17.14 -7.66 11.90
CA ARG A 87 17.84 -7.22 13.11
C ARG A 87 17.01 -6.28 14.00
N LEU A 88 15.82 -5.86 13.56
CA LEU A 88 14.93 -5.07 14.38
C LEU A 88 14.26 -5.96 15.44
N TYR A 89 14.11 -5.45 16.66
CA TYR A 89 13.39 -6.15 17.72
C TYR A 89 11.88 -6.10 17.47
N THR A 90 11.16 -7.15 17.89
CA THR A 90 9.70 -7.24 17.72
C THR A 90 8.92 -6.21 18.53
N GLY A 91 9.54 -5.55 19.51
CA GLY A 91 8.85 -4.61 20.41
C GLY A 91 7.83 -5.28 21.33
N GLY A 92 7.96 -6.59 21.57
CA GLY A 92 7.02 -7.38 22.38
C GLY A 92 5.82 -7.91 21.59
N LEU A 93 5.80 -7.72 20.27
CA LEU A 93 4.82 -8.35 19.40
C LEU A 93 5.22 -9.82 19.13
N GLU A 94 4.23 -10.65 18.84
CA GLU A 94 4.41 -12.02 18.34
C GLU A 94 3.93 -12.10 16.88
N PRO A 95 4.67 -11.51 15.93
CA PRO A 95 4.20 -11.35 14.57
C PRO A 95 4.29 -12.69 13.81
N LYS A 96 3.20 -13.05 13.13
CA LYS A 96 3.16 -14.17 12.18
C LYS A 96 3.54 -13.68 10.79
N ILE A 97 4.81 -13.69 10.48
CA ILE A 97 5.37 -13.19 9.22
C ILE A 97 6.03 -14.34 8.47
N LEU A 98 5.67 -14.48 7.18
CA LEU A 98 6.42 -15.28 6.22
C LEU A 98 7.35 -14.36 5.43
N ASP A 99 8.52 -14.84 5.04
CA ASP A 99 9.31 -14.27 3.97
C ASP A 99 9.42 -15.31 2.83
N LEU A 100 8.74 -15.02 1.74
CA LEU A 100 8.63 -15.95 0.61
C LEU A 100 9.83 -15.90 -0.32
N GLY A 101 10.81 -15.04 -0.02
CA GLY A 101 12.01 -14.86 -0.86
C GLY A 101 11.76 -13.89 -2.01
N ASN A 102 12.45 -14.12 -3.13
CA ASN A 102 12.49 -13.19 -4.25
C ASN A 102 11.82 -13.75 -5.51
N ILE A 103 10.98 -12.94 -6.14
CA ILE A 103 10.61 -13.11 -7.55
C ILE A 103 11.72 -12.48 -8.38
N GLU A 104 12.49 -13.32 -9.05
CA GLU A 104 13.57 -12.88 -9.97
C GLU A 104 12.95 -12.36 -11.27
N ALA A 105 13.74 -11.51 -11.98
CA ALA A 105 13.35 -11.04 -13.30
C ALA A 105 13.13 -12.21 -14.25
N GLY A 106 11.93 -12.31 -14.82
CA GLY A 106 11.58 -13.29 -15.83
C GLY A 106 12.30 -13.04 -17.15
N PHE A 107 12.09 -13.91 -18.13
CA PHE A 107 12.65 -13.71 -19.48
C PHE A 107 12.10 -12.40 -20.08
N GLU A 108 10.79 -12.25 -20.11
CA GLU A 108 10.11 -10.97 -20.40
C GLU A 108 9.70 -10.27 -19.10
N ILE A 109 9.50 -8.96 -19.16
CA ILE A 109 9.06 -8.18 -17.99
C ILE A 109 7.67 -8.64 -17.53
N GLU A 110 6.81 -8.98 -18.46
CA GLU A 110 5.47 -9.48 -18.23
C GLU A 110 5.44 -10.77 -17.41
N ASP A 111 6.49 -11.62 -17.49
CA ASP A 111 6.61 -12.82 -16.67
C ASP A 111 6.72 -12.44 -15.18
N THR A 112 7.53 -11.42 -14.87
CA THR A 112 7.68 -10.89 -13.50
C THR A 112 6.37 -10.29 -13.00
N TYR A 113 5.68 -9.49 -13.84
CA TYR A 113 4.40 -8.91 -13.47
C TYR A 113 3.33 -9.96 -13.22
N TYR A 114 3.29 -11.01 -14.05
CA TYR A 114 2.36 -12.12 -13.87
C TYR A 114 2.65 -12.87 -12.57
N ALA A 115 3.90 -13.20 -12.29
CA ALA A 115 4.30 -13.89 -11.07
C ALA A 115 3.92 -13.09 -9.81
N LEU A 116 4.18 -11.78 -9.81
CA LEU A 116 3.81 -10.89 -8.70
C LEU A 116 2.28 -10.80 -8.54
N ALA A 117 1.54 -10.55 -9.62
CA ALA A 117 0.08 -10.43 -9.58
C ALA A 117 -0.58 -11.71 -9.07
N ASN A 118 -0.14 -12.89 -9.56
CA ASN A 118 -0.67 -14.16 -9.11
C ASN A 118 -0.34 -14.45 -7.63
N SER A 119 0.86 -14.11 -7.19
CA SER A 119 1.25 -14.26 -5.79
C SER A 119 0.39 -13.40 -4.87
N ILE A 120 0.13 -12.13 -5.25
CA ILE A 120 -0.73 -11.22 -4.50
C ILE A 120 -2.17 -11.77 -4.43
N GLU A 121 -2.73 -12.22 -5.55
CA GLU A 121 -4.06 -12.82 -5.60
C GLU A 121 -4.20 -13.99 -4.60
N VAL A 122 -3.26 -14.91 -4.62
CA VAL A 122 -3.27 -16.10 -3.74
C VAL A 122 -3.19 -15.68 -2.26
N LEU A 123 -2.32 -14.74 -1.93
CA LEU A 123 -2.14 -14.28 -0.56
C LEU A 123 -3.39 -13.53 -0.05
N ILE A 124 -3.95 -12.61 -0.83
CA ILE A 124 -5.17 -11.89 -0.45
C ILE A 124 -6.34 -12.86 -0.22
N LYS A 125 -6.52 -13.86 -1.07
CA LYS A 125 -7.55 -14.89 -0.89
C LYS A 125 -7.38 -15.72 0.39
N LYS A 126 -6.16 -15.77 0.92
CA LYS A 126 -5.84 -16.41 2.21
C LYS A 126 -5.88 -15.43 3.39
N ASN A 127 -6.25 -14.16 3.17
CA ASN A 127 -6.19 -13.06 4.14
C ASN A 127 -4.78 -12.78 4.65
N ILE A 128 -3.75 -13.04 3.86
CA ILE A 128 -2.36 -12.70 4.14
C ILE A 128 -2.03 -11.41 3.40
N ILE A 129 -1.46 -10.43 4.07
CA ILE A 129 -1.08 -9.16 3.47
C ILE A 129 0.31 -9.25 2.86
N PRO A 130 0.47 -9.21 1.51
CA PRO A 130 1.77 -9.08 0.89
C PRO A 130 2.38 -7.70 1.16
N VAL A 131 3.60 -7.70 1.68
CA VAL A 131 4.51 -6.56 1.76
C VAL A 131 5.59 -6.75 0.71
N ILE A 132 5.50 -5.97 -0.37
CA ILE A 132 6.37 -6.07 -1.53
C ILE A 132 7.56 -5.13 -1.30
N ILE A 133 8.75 -5.68 -1.35
CA ILE A 133 10.00 -4.92 -1.41
C ILE A 133 10.46 -5.01 -2.85
N GLY A 134 10.23 -3.94 -3.61
CA GLY A 134 10.39 -4.00 -5.04
C GLY A 134 11.62 -3.31 -5.57
N GLY A 135 11.76 -3.43 -6.85
CA GLY A 135 12.58 -2.65 -7.73
C GLY A 135 11.90 -1.33 -8.09
N SER A 136 11.57 -1.16 -9.36
CA SER A 136 10.97 0.09 -9.84
C SER A 136 9.44 0.15 -9.66
N GLN A 137 8.90 1.36 -9.65
CA GLN A 137 7.49 1.60 -9.26
C GLN A 137 6.46 1.15 -10.32
N ASP A 138 6.86 0.79 -11.54
CA ASP A 138 5.98 0.12 -12.50
C ASP A 138 5.37 -1.18 -11.94
N LEU A 139 6.02 -1.80 -10.96
CA LEU A 139 5.50 -2.95 -10.21
C LEU A 139 4.17 -2.64 -9.49
N THR A 140 3.83 -1.36 -9.28
CA THR A 140 2.50 -0.93 -8.80
C THR A 140 1.39 -1.38 -9.75
N TYR A 141 1.64 -1.42 -11.07
CA TYR A 141 0.69 -1.96 -12.03
C TYR A 141 0.51 -3.48 -11.85
N ALA A 142 1.58 -4.23 -11.61
CA ALA A 142 1.49 -5.66 -11.32
C ALA A 142 0.79 -5.93 -9.97
N GLN A 143 1.04 -5.08 -8.95
CA GLN A 143 0.34 -5.11 -7.67
C GLN A 143 -1.17 -4.90 -7.87
N PHE A 144 -1.58 -3.93 -8.68
CA PHE A 144 -2.99 -3.69 -9.04
C PHE A 144 -3.62 -4.91 -9.74
N ARG A 145 -2.90 -5.55 -10.68
CA ARG A 145 -3.38 -6.73 -11.38
C ARG A 145 -3.67 -7.91 -10.46
N GLY A 146 -3.04 -8.00 -9.29
CA GLY A 146 -3.36 -9.00 -8.27
C GLY A 146 -4.81 -8.95 -7.79
N TYR A 147 -5.54 -7.84 -8.03
CA TYR A 147 -6.94 -7.68 -7.65
C TYR A 147 -7.93 -8.04 -8.76
N GLU A 148 -7.49 -8.26 -10.01
CA GLU A 148 -8.37 -8.51 -11.15
C GLU A 148 -9.34 -9.69 -10.91
N LYS A 149 -8.83 -10.80 -10.38
CA LYS A 149 -9.64 -12.00 -10.14
C LYS A 149 -10.44 -11.98 -8.83
N LEU A 150 -10.35 -10.88 -8.07
CA LEU A 150 -11.20 -10.67 -6.90
C LEU A 150 -12.56 -10.06 -7.28
N GLU A 151 -12.70 -9.59 -8.53
CA GLU A 151 -13.93 -9.02 -9.11
C GLU A 151 -14.55 -7.89 -8.27
N GLN A 152 -13.71 -7.13 -7.56
CA GLN A 152 -14.15 -6.00 -6.74
C GLN A 152 -13.34 -4.75 -7.05
N THR A 153 -14.03 -3.61 -7.07
CA THR A 153 -13.37 -2.32 -7.21
C THR A 153 -12.55 -1.97 -5.98
N ILE A 154 -11.39 -1.35 -6.19
CA ILE A 154 -10.44 -1.00 -5.13
C ILE A 154 -10.08 0.48 -5.13
N ASN A 155 -9.63 0.94 -3.97
CA ASN A 155 -9.02 2.24 -3.78
C ASN A 155 -7.51 2.07 -3.68
N ILE A 156 -6.77 2.82 -4.47
CA ILE A 156 -5.31 2.86 -4.45
C ILE A 156 -4.86 4.16 -3.79
N ALA A 157 -3.94 4.08 -2.84
CA ALA A 157 -3.17 5.23 -2.39
C ALA A 157 -1.72 5.09 -2.82
N THR A 158 -1.12 6.19 -3.29
CA THR A 158 0.31 6.29 -3.52
C THR A 158 0.89 7.39 -2.66
N VAL A 159 2.08 7.14 -2.11
CA VAL A 159 2.92 8.21 -1.55
C VAL A 159 4.00 8.48 -2.58
N ASP A 160 3.91 9.64 -3.23
CA ASP A 160 4.73 9.93 -4.40
C ASP A 160 4.81 11.45 -4.65
N ALA A 161 5.95 11.91 -5.13
CA ALA A 161 6.19 13.30 -5.51
C ALA A 161 5.56 13.69 -6.86
N GLU A 162 5.22 12.68 -7.70
CA GLU A 162 4.64 12.80 -9.04
C GLU A 162 3.35 11.98 -9.17
N PHE A 163 2.67 12.03 -10.33
CA PHE A 163 1.47 11.21 -10.57
C PHE A 163 1.73 9.99 -11.45
N ASP A 164 2.85 9.95 -12.14
CA ASP A 164 3.27 8.87 -13.03
C ASP A 164 2.21 8.41 -14.05
N LEU A 165 1.49 9.39 -14.61
CA LEU A 165 0.49 9.18 -15.67
C LEU A 165 1.14 8.77 -16.98
N GLY A 166 2.32 9.32 -17.30
CA GLY A 166 3.11 9.06 -18.49
C GLY A 166 2.32 9.15 -19.79
N ASN A 167 2.79 8.42 -20.82
CA ASN A 167 2.01 8.15 -22.02
C ASN A 167 1.40 6.74 -21.90
N PRO A 168 0.08 6.60 -21.73
CA PRO A 168 -0.54 5.31 -21.51
C PRO A 168 -0.53 4.39 -22.73
N GLU A 169 -0.32 4.92 -23.94
CA GLU A 169 -0.16 4.13 -25.19
C GLU A 169 1.29 3.62 -25.36
N GLY A 170 2.25 4.20 -24.62
CA GLY A 170 3.64 3.78 -24.64
C GLY A 170 3.89 2.50 -23.83
N ASN A 171 5.15 2.09 -23.75
CA ASN A 171 5.56 0.99 -22.88
C ASN A 171 5.33 1.36 -21.41
N LEU A 172 4.98 0.35 -20.60
CA LEU A 172 4.90 0.51 -19.14
C LEU A 172 6.28 0.90 -18.59
N SER A 173 6.28 1.86 -17.67
CA SER A 173 7.47 2.30 -16.94
C SER A 173 7.09 2.83 -15.56
N ASN A 174 8.07 3.03 -14.70
CA ASN A 174 7.88 3.67 -13.40
C ASN A 174 7.24 5.07 -13.48
N LYS A 175 7.26 5.72 -14.65
CA LYS A 175 6.64 7.03 -14.90
C LYS A 175 5.33 6.97 -15.72
N SER A 176 4.73 5.78 -15.88
CA SER A 176 3.49 5.61 -16.65
C SER A 176 2.51 4.57 -16.09
N PHE A 177 2.80 4.00 -14.93
CA PHE A 177 1.99 2.92 -14.36
C PHE A 177 0.53 3.35 -14.07
N LEU A 178 0.33 4.59 -13.59
CA LEU A 178 -1.02 5.08 -13.30
C LEU A 178 -1.86 5.21 -14.57
N GLY A 179 -1.28 5.72 -15.67
CA GLY A 179 -1.96 5.77 -16.96
C GLY A 179 -2.39 4.38 -17.45
N LYS A 180 -1.56 3.35 -17.21
CA LYS A 180 -1.91 1.95 -17.53
C LYS A 180 -3.03 1.42 -16.65
N ILE A 181 -3.03 1.73 -15.34
CA ILE A 181 -4.12 1.33 -14.42
C ILE A 181 -5.44 1.97 -14.84
N ILE A 182 -5.45 3.26 -15.21
CA ILE A 182 -6.66 3.98 -15.64
C ILE A 182 -7.26 3.36 -16.91
N LEU A 183 -6.42 2.96 -17.86
CA LEU A 183 -6.88 2.37 -19.13
C LEU A 183 -7.09 0.85 -19.08
N HIS A 184 -6.77 0.22 -17.95
CA HIS A 184 -6.92 -1.23 -17.79
C HIS A 184 -8.39 -1.67 -17.91
N GLN A 185 -8.64 -2.77 -18.63
CA GLN A 185 -9.97 -3.32 -18.84
C GLN A 185 -10.02 -4.83 -18.49
N PRO A 186 -11.01 -5.27 -17.71
CA PRO A 186 -12.04 -4.47 -17.02
C PRO A 186 -11.45 -3.59 -15.92
N ASN A 187 -12.01 -2.38 -15.73
CA ASN A 187 -11.47 -1.43 -14.76
C ASN A 187 -12.01 -1.70 -13.35
N TYR A 188 -11.10 -2.06 -12.46
CA TYR A 188 -11.39 -2.27 -11.03
C TYR A 188 -10.95 -1.09 -10.14
N LEU A 189 -10.43 0.00 -10.72
CA LEU A 189 -10.08 1.19 -9.97
C LEU A 189 -11.34 2.02 -9.65
N PHE A 190 -11.68 2.12 -8.35
CA PHE A 190 -12.73 3.04 -7.91
C PHE A 190 -12.17 4.42 -7.58
N ASN A 191 -11.09 4.48 -6.80
CA ASN A 191 -10.43 5.72 -6.42
C ASN A 191 -8.92 5.59 -6.45
N TYR A 192 -8.27 6.69 -6.81
CA TYR A 192 -6.83 6.86 -6.68
C TYR A 192 -6.54 8.11 -5.85
N SER A 193 -5.67 7.97 -4.85
CA SER A 193 -5.24 9.07 -3.99
C SER A 193 -3.72 9.19 -4.05
N ASN A 194 -3.19 10.35 -4.43
CA ASN A 194 -1.77 10.64 -4.35
C ASN A 194 -1.47 11.51 -3.12
N ILE A 195 -0.51 11.10 -2.32
CA ILE A 195 -0.06 11.77 -1.11
C ILE A 195 1.35 12.31 -1.34
N GLY A 196 1.50 13.63 -1.39
CA GLY A 196 2.83 14.24 -1.41
C GLY A 196 3.28 14.81 -2.74
N TYR A 197 2.40 14.91 -3.76
CA TYR A 197 2.84 15.47 -5.03
C TYR A 197 3.38 16.89 -4.88
N GLN A 198 4.35 17.21 -5.72
CA GLN A 198 4.99 18.53 -5.73
C GLN A 198 4.64 19.23 -7.04
N THR A 199 3.93 20.35 -6.95
CA THR A 199 3.34 21.05 -8.12
C THR A 199 4.35 21.37 -9.23
N TYR A 200 5.60 21.63 -8.86
CA TYR A 200 6.68 21.93 -9.82
C TYR A 200 7.28 20.67 -10.50
N LEU A 201 6.90 19.46 -10.06
CA LEU A 201 7.30 18.20 -10.70
C LEU A 201 6.22 17.64 -11.62
N VAL A 202 4.98 18.11 -11.51
CA VAL A 202 3.84 17.60 -12.30
C VAL A 202 3.33 18.64 -13.29
N SER A 203 2.93 18.18 -14.47
CA SER A 203 2.40 19.08 -15.49
C SER A 203 1.00 19.60 -15.13
N PRO A 204 0.62 20.82 -15.52
CA PRO A 204 -0.76 21.29 -15.36
C PRO A 204 -1.79 20.38 -16.03
N ALA A 205 -1.43 19.72 -17.14
CA ALA A 205 -2.30 18.75 -17.81
C ALA A 205 -2.57 17.51 -16.93
N SER A 206 -1.55 17.03 -16.22
CA SER A 206 -1.69 15.92 -15.26
C SER A 206 -2.60 16.28 -14.10
N ILE A 207 -2.46 17.49 -13.53
CA ILE A 207 -3.34 17.97 -12.46
C ILE A 207 -4.79 18.05 -12.97
N ASN A 208 -5.00 18.60 -14.16
CA ASN A 208 -6.33 18.67 -14.78
C ASN A 208 -6.93 17.28 -15.04
N MET A 209 -6.11 16.30 -15.40
CA MET A 209 -6.57 14.90 -15.58
C MET A 209 -7.05 14.31 -14.26
N MET A 210 -6.26 14.44 -13.17
CA MET A 210 -6.65 13.98 -11.84
C MET A 210 -7.98 14.58 -11.39
N ASN A 211 -8.15 15.90 -11.58
CA ASN A 211 -9.39 16.60 -11.23
C ASN A 211 -10.60 16.11 -12.07
N LYS A 212 -10.42 15.88 -13.39
CA LYS A 212 -11.50 15.36 -14.25
C LYS A 212 -11.95 13.96 -13.89
N LEU A 213 -11.06 13.14 -13.34
CA LEU A 213 -11.34 11.79 -12.87
C LEU A 213 -11.84 11.78 -11.42
N TYR A 214 -11.95 12.95 -10.79
CA TYR A 214 -12.26 13.12 -9.37
C TYR A 214 -11.30 12.35 -8.44
N PHE A 215 -10.06 12.13 -8.87
CA PHE A 215 -9.04 11.50 -8.05
C PHE A 215 -8.50 12.47 -7.01
N ASP A 216 -8.15 11.93 -5.86
CA ASP A 216 -7.66 12.72 -4.74
C ASP A 216 -6.16 13.02 -4.92
N SER A 217 -5.76 14.27 -4.80
CA SER A 217 -4.35 14.66 -4.89
C SER A 217 -4.00 15.66 -3.81
N TYR A 218 -3.07 15.28 -2.94
CA TYR A 218 -2.67 16.06 -1.77
C TYR A 218 -1.22 16.52 -1.91
N ARG A 219 -1.01 17.83 -1.87
CA ARG A 219 0.33 18.42 -1.98
C ARG A 219 1.18 18.08 -0.78
N LEU A 220 2.49 17.93 -1.00
CA LEU A 220 3.47 17.70 0.07
C LEU A 220 3.31 18.67 1.24
N GLY A 221 3.24 19.98 0.96
CA GLY A 221 3.11 21.02 2.01
C GLY A 221 1.82 20.86 2.82
N GLN A 222 0.70 20.54 2.17
CA GLN A 222 -0.60 20.35 2.82
C GLN A 222 -0.56 19.17 3.82
N ILE A 223 0.01 18.04 3.42
CA ILE A 223 0.11 16.86 4.31
C ILE A 223 1.11 17.11 5.43
N ARG A 224 2.23 17.80 5.17
CA ARG A 224 3.23 18.10 6.19
C ARG A 224 2.80 19.14 7.21
N ASP A 225 1.89 20.03 6.85
CA ASP A 225 1.28 20.96 7.78
C ASP A 225 0.48 20.24 8.86
N ASN A 226 -0.22 19.16 8.48
CA ASN A 226 -0.89 18.26 9.40
C ASN A 226 -0.78 16.79 8.92
N ILE A 227 0.29 16.11 9.30
CA ILE A 227 0.55 14.72 8.88
C ILE A 227 -0.57 13.74 9.28
N LYS A 228 -1.38 14.07 10.29
CA LYS A 228 -2.51 13.24 10.72
C LYS A 228 -3.60 13.15 9.65
N GLU A 229 -3.68 14.14 8.74
CA GLU A 229 -4.62 14.10 7.61
C GLU A 229 -4.27 13.02 6.57
N SER A 230 -3.06 12.47 6.60
CA SER A 230 -2.73 11.29 5.79
C SER A 230 -3.45 10.01 6.28
N GLU A 231 -3.84 9.95 7.56
CA GLU A 231 -4.48 8.76 8.16
C GLU A 231 -5.80 8.40 7.47
N PRO A 232 -6.82 9.27 7.35
CA PRO A 232 -8.07 8.92 6.68
C PRO A 232 -7.89 8.62 5.19
N ILE A 233 -6.90 9.23 4.52
CA ILE A 233 -6.57 8.94 3.11
C ILE A 233 -6.05 7.50 2.99
N ILE A 234 -5.06 7.15 3.80
CA ILE A 234 -4.46 5.80 3.83
C ILE A 234 -5.50 4.77 4.29
N ARG A 235 -6.35 5.10 5.27
CA ARG A 235 -7.42 4.22 5.77
C ARG A 235 -8.49 3.92 4.71
N HIS A 236 -8.63 4.77 3.69
CA HIS A 236 -9.55 4.54 2.58
C HIS A 236 -9.01 3.53 1.55
N ALA A 237 -7.70 3.27 1.55
CA ALA A 237 -7.04 2.44 0.55
C ALA A 237 -7.19 0.93 0.81
N ASP A 238 -7.35 0.17 -0.26
CA ASP A 238 -7.20 -1.29 -0.31
C ASP A 238 -5.75 -1.69 -0.62
N MET A 239 -5.05 -0.85 -1.38
CA MET A 239 -3.68 -1.03 -1.84
C MET A 239 -2.88 0.25 -1.60
N LEU A 240 -1.67 0.10 -1.04
CA LEU A 240 -0.71 1.21 -0.88
C LEU A 240 0.56 0.93 -1.69
N SER A 241 0.98 1.93 -2.46
CA SER A 241 2.28 1.98 -3.15
C SER A 241 3.09 3.17 -2.63
N PHE A 242 4.29 2.92 -2.16
CA PHE A 242 5.16 3.95 -1.61
C PHE A 242 6.42 4.08 -2.48
N ASP A 243 6.58 5.23 -3.13
CA ASP A 243 7.80 5.62 -3.83
C ASP A 243 8.76 6.32 -2.87
N PHE A 244 9.97 5.79 -2.73
CA PHE A 244 11.00 6.40 -1.89
C PHE A 244 11.51 7.74 -2.41
N SER A 245 11.25 8.09 -3.67
CA SER A 245 11.51 9.45 -4.19
C SER A 245 10.62 10.53 -3.53
N ALA A 246 9.52 10.14 -2.87
CA ALA A 246 8.70 11.06 -2.07
C ALA A 246 9.38 11.52 -0.78
N ILE A 247 10.42 10.80 -0.32
CA ILE A 247 11.21 11.18 0.85
C ILE A 247 12.37 12.07 0.41
N LYS A 248 12.66 13.12 1.16
CA LYS A 248 13.76 14.01 0.81
C LYS A 248 15.11 13.27 0.85
N HIS A 249 15.99 13.62 -0.07
CA HIS A 249 17.29 12.96 -0.25
C HIS A 249 18.17 12.91 1.00
N SER A 250 18.10 13.91 1.88
CA SER A 250 18.85 13.88 3.14
C SER A 250 18.49 12.69 4.04
N ASP A 251 17.27 12.18 3.92
CA ASP A 251 16.74 11.09 4.74
C ASP A 251 16.77 9.74 4.00
N ALA A 252 16.52 9.76 2.70
CA ALA A 252 16.55 8.58 1.83
C ALA A 252 17.38 8.84 0.55
N PRO A 253 18.72 8.72 0.62
CA PRO A 253 19.58 9.04 -0.51
C PRO A 253 19.57 8.02 -1.65
N ALA A 254 19.02 6.83 -1.47
CA ALA A 254 19.11 5.71 -2.39
C ALA A 254 18.22 5.85 -3.63
N ASN A 255 18.43 6.91 -4.41
CA ASN A 255 17.76 7.12 -5.69
C ASN A 255 18.69 7.88 -6.65
N GLU A 256 18.66 7.55 -7.93
CA GLU A 256 19.47 8.22 -8.95
C GLU A 256 19.06 9.69 -9.14
N VAL A 257 17.78 10.00 -8.92
CA VAL A 257 17.25 11.36 -9.04
C VAL A 257 16.85 11.89 -7.66
N PRO A 258 17.82 12.42 -6.90
CA PRO A 258 17.58 12.85 -5.53
C PRO A 258 16.66 14.06 -5.48
N GLN A 259 15.67 14.01 -4.59
CA GLN A 259 14.74 15.12 -4.36
C GLN A 259 15.16 15.92 -3.13
N PRO A 260 15.41 17.25 -3.26
CA PRO A 260 15.78 18.10 -2.12
C PRO A 260 14.62 18.30 -1.13
N ASN A 261 13.38 18.24 -1.63
CA ASN A 261 12.17 18.31 -0.83
C ASN A 261 11.44 16.98 -0.84
N GLY A 262 10.76 16.67 0.25
CA GLY A 262 10.00 15.44 0.42
C GLY A 262 9.55 15.29 1.87
N PHE A 263 8.97 14.16 2.19
CA PHE A 263 8.66 13.78 3.55
C PHE A 263 9.93 13.54 4.37
N TYR A 264 9.84 13.72 5.68
CA TYR A 264 10.85 13.24 6.60
C TYR A 264 10.70 11.73 6.85
N SER A 265 11.77 11.09 7.31
CA SER A 265 11.79 9.67 7.64
C SER A 265 10.73 9.29 8.68
N GLU A 266 10.56 10.11 9.74
CA GLU A 266 9.55 9.89 10.77
C GLU A 266 8.12 10.07 10.27
N GLU A 267 7.88 10.98 9.30
CA GLU A 267 6.57 11.15 8.65
C GLU A 267 6.24 9.89 7.81
N ALA A 268 7.22 9.35 7.09
CA ALA A 268 7.07 8.09 6.34
C ALA A 268 6.76 6.91 7.27
N CYS A 269 7.48 6.76 8.38
CA CYS A 269 7.20 5.74 9.40
C CYS A 269 5.80 5.89 10.00
N GLN A 270 5.34 7.13 10.24
CA GLN A 270 4.00 7.38 10.75
C GLN A 270 2.91 6.98 9.73
N MET A 271 3.09 7.31 8.44
CA MET A 271 2.19 6.88 7.37
C MET A 271 2.13 5.37 7.26
N MET A 272 3.28 4.69 7.40
CA MET A 272 3.32 3.21 7.39
C MET A 272 2.59 2.60 8.59
N ARG A 273 2.69 3.22 9.76
CA ARG A 273 1.90 2.80 10.92
C ARG A 273 0.40 2.97 10.68
N TYR A 274 -0.03 4.06 10.05
CA TYR A 274 -1.43 4.26 9.64
C TYR A 274 -1.88 3.19 8.64
N ALA A 275 -1.03 2.84 7.67
CA ALA A 275 -1.29 1.77 6.72
C ALA A 275 -1.49 0.42 7.42
N GLY A 276 -0.63 0.08 8.39
CA GLY A 276 -0.79 -1.11 9.20
C GLY A 276 -2.11 -1.14 9.97
N MET A 277 -2.49 -0.02 10.60
CA MET A 277 -3.74 0.12 11.34
C MET A 277 -5.00 0.11 10.46
N ASN A 278 -4.88 0.15 9.14
CA ASN A 278 -6.00 0.13 8.21
C ASN A 278 -6.55 -1.30 8.05
N ASP A 279 -7.75 -1.57 8.55
CA ASP A 279 -8.41 -2.88 8.44
C ASP A 279 -8.76 -3.26 6.99
N LYS A 280 -8.84 -2.27 6.08
CA LYS A 280 -9.19 -2.46 4.68
C LYS A 280 -7.98 -2.77 3.80
N LEU A 281 -6.76 -2.37 4.22
CA LEU A 281 -5.55 -2.54 3.42
C LEU A 281 -5.20 -4.03 3.30
N THR A 282 -5.02 -4.46 2.06
CA THR A 282 -4.73 -5.86 1.71
C THR A 282 -3.42 -6.05 0.96
N SER A 283 -2.74 -4.98 0.51
CA SER A 283 -1.37 -5.06 0.01
C SER A 283 -0.60 -3.76 0.18
N LEU A 284 0.72 -3.88 0.34
CA LEU A 284 1.67 -2.78 0.49
C LEU A 284 2.87 -3.01 -0.43
N GLY A 285 3.29 -1.98 -1.18
CA GLY A 285 4.51 -2.01 -1.98
C GLY A 285 5.45 -0.85 -1.63
N LEU A 286 6.74 -1.14 -1.57
CA LEU A 286 7.85 -0.19 -1.36
C LEU A 286 8.75 -0.24 -2.59
N TYR A 287 8.94 0.89 -3.26
CA TYR A 287 9.58 0.95 -4.57
C TYR A 287 10.62 2.07 -4.66
N GLU A 288 11.45 2.02 -5.70
CA GLU A 288 12.43 3.07 -6.07
C GLU A 288 13.58 3.25 -5.08
N ILE A 289 13.95 2.21 -4.33
CA ILE A 289 15.19 2.19 -3.55
C ILE A 289 16.29 1.61 -4.44
N ASN A 290 17.39 2.32 -4.61
CA ASN A 290 18.54 1.82 -5.37
C ASN A 290 19.78 1.69 -4.48
N PRO A 291 20.17 0.46 -4.11
CA PRO A 291 21.33 0.21 -3.25
C PRO A 291 22.66 0.78 -3.77
N SER A 292 22.76 1.06 -5.08
CA SER A 292 23.96 1.70 -5.64
C SER A 292 24.21 3.11 -5.13
N TYR A 293 23.16 3.79 -4.67
CA TYR A 293 23.18 5.15 -4.12
C TYR A 293 22.95 5.17 -2.61
N ASP A 294 22.76 3.99 -1.99
CA ASP A 294 22.42 3.88 -0.57
C ASP A 294 23.66 3.98 0.32
N GLU A 295 24.04 5.20 0.65
CA GLU A 295 25.19 5.45 1.50
C GLU A 295 24.99 4.78 2.88
N ARG A 296 25.85 3.77 3.16
CA ARG A 296 25.84 2.97 4.41
C ARG A 296 24.52 2.26 4.71
N GLY A 297 23.71 1.98 3.69
CA GLY A 297 22.42 1.30 3.85
C GLY A 297 21.35 2.12 4.57
N LYS A 298 21.45 3.47 4.56
CA LYS A 298 20.58 4.37 5.29
C LYS A 298 19.11 4.26 4.84
N THR A 299 18.90 4.23 3.53
CA THR A 299 17.54 4.12 2.95
C THR A 299 16.97 2.72 3.15
N SER A 300 17.78 1.68 2.95
CA SER A 300 17.36 0.29 3.21
C SER A 300 17.01 0.08 4.68
N HIS A 301 17.74 0.73 5.60
CA HIS A 301 17.42 0.72 7.02
C HIS A 301 16.11 1.46 7.31
N LEU A 302 15.87 2.62 6.68
CA LEU A 302 14.59 3.33 6.79
C LEU A 302 13.43 2.46 6.29
N ALA A 303 13.58 1.78 5.14
CA ALA A 303 12.57 0.87 4.62
C ALA A 303 12.25 -0.26 5.60
N ALA A 304 13.27 -0.81 6.26
CA ALA A 304 13.09 -1.80 7.31
C ALA A 304 12.29 -1.24 8.51
N GLN A 305 12.58 -0.01 8.95
CA GLN A 305 11.82 0.66 10.02
C GLN A 305 10.37 0.95 9.59
N MET A 306 10.16 1.35 8.34
CA MET A 306 8.81 1.55 7.78
C MET A 306 8.00 0.25 7.78
N ILE A 307 8.60 -0.87 7.38
CA ILE A 307 7.96 -2.21 7.46
C ILE A 307 7.66 -2.56 8.92
N TRP A 308 8.57 -2.30 9.82
CA TRP A 308 8.35 -2.52 11.27
C TRP A 308 7.17 -1.69 11.78
N CYS A 309 7.08 -0.40 11.42
CA CYS A 309 5.95 0.47 11.79
C CYS A 309 4.63 -0.04 11.19
N PHE A 310 4.65 -0.60 9.98
CA PHE A 310 3.49 -1.25 9.39
C PHE A 310 3.06 -2.48 10.22
N VAL A 311 4.00 -3.34 10.62
CA VAL A 311 3.73 -4.52 11.46
C VAL A 311 3.16 -4.08 12.81
N ASP A 312 3.75 -3.08 13.48
CA ASP A 312 3.21 -2.53 14.72
C ASP A 312 1.77 -2.01 14.53
N GLY A 313 1.54 -1.26 13.46
CA GLY A 313 0.21 -0.79 13.10
C GLY A 313 -0.79 -1.93 12.90
N PHE A 314 -0.38 -2.99 12.19
CA PHE A 314 -1.24 -4.15 11.90
C PHE A 314 -1.70 -4.85 13.18
N TYR A 315 -0.81 -5.11 14.12
CA TYR A 315 -1.17 -5.74 15.41
C TYR A 315 -1.91 -4.79 16.36
N ASN A 316 -2.02 -3.50 16.00
CA ASN A 316 -2.84 -2.49 16.69
C ASN A 316 -4.18 -2.19 16.01
N ARG A 317 -4.60 -2.96 15.01
CA ARG A 317 -5.92 -2.82 14.36
C ARG A 317 -7.05 -2.86 15.37
N LYS A 318 -8.05 -1.99 15.20
CA LYS A 318 -9.19 -1.87 16.12
C LYS A 318 -10.46 -2.54 15.63
N LYS A 319 -10.46 -3.01 14.35
CA LYS A 319 -11.65 -3.55 13.66
C LYS A 319 -12.83 -2.59 13.79
N ASP A 320 -12.56 -1.35 13.41
CA ASP A 320 -13.39 -0.19 13.66
C ASP A 320 -14.09 0.33 12.40
N TYR A 321 -14.31 -0.54 11.41
CA TYR A 321 -15.15 -0.17 10.26
C TYR A 321 -16.62 -0.13 10.68
N PRO A 322 -17.38 0.98 10.43
CA PRO A 322 -18.74 1.10 10.90
C PRO A 322 -19.66 0.08 10.20
N THR A 323 -20.38 -0.66 11.02
CA THR A 323 -21.51 -1.48 10.55
C THR A 323 -22.81 -0.88 11.06
N ARG A 324 -23.90 -1.00 10.29
CA ARG A 324 -25.20 -0.41 10.65
C ARG A 324 -25.74 -0.83 12.04
N THR A 325 -25.26 -1.94 12.55
CA THR A 325 -25.74 -2.57 13.81
C THR A 325 -24.76 -2.45 14.97
N SER A 326 -23.57 -1.89 14.76
CA SER A 326 -22.57 -1.83 15.82
C SER A 326 -22.91 -0.76 16.86
N PRO A 327 -22.93 -1.08 18.17
CA PRO A 327 -23.17 -0.11 19.24
C PRO A 327 -21.96 0.81 19.50
N ASP A 328 -20.82 0.55 18.88
CA ASP A 328 -19.53 1.21 19.17
C ASP A 328 -19.39 2.58 18.47
N TYR A 329 -20.47 3.13 17.89
CA TYR A 329 -20.43 4.40 17.15
C TYR A 329 -21.39 5.43 17.70
N THR A 330 -20.90 6.66 17.79
CA THR A 330 -21.73 7.86 17.94
C THR A 330 -22.01 8.43 16.56
N ARG A 331 -23.30 8.68 16.27
CA ARG A 331 -23.74 9.27 15.00
C ARG A 331 -24.02 10.75 15.18
N PHE A 332 -23.61 11.53 14.18
CA PHE A 332 -23.86 12.96 14.09
C PHE A 332 -24.52 13.24 12.75
N HIS A 333 -25.61 14.01 12.77
CA HIS A 333 -26.33 14.44 11.58
C HIS A 333 -26.06 15.91 11.33
N VAL A 334 -25.54 16.26 10.19
CA VAL A 334 -25.24 17.64 9.79
C VAL A 334 -26.03 17.97 8.53
N PHE A 335 -26.84 19.02 8.60
CA PHE A 335 -27.59 19.54 7.47
C PHE A 335 -26.88 20.78 6.93
N LEU A 336 -26.68 20.83 5.61
CA LEU A 336 -25.94 21.89 4.93
C LEU A 336 -26.80 22.57 3.85
N GLN A 337 -26.51 23.84 3.59
CA GLN A 337 -27.10 24.61 2.51
C GLN A 337 -28.64 24.59 2.54
N ASP A 338 -29.22 25.03 3.63
CA ASP A 338 -30.69 25.04 3.84
C ASP A 338 -31.32 23.63 3.68
N ASN A 339 -30.69 22.60 4.22
CA ASN A 339 -31.12 21.19 4.15
C ASN A 339 -31.04 20.56 2.73
N LYS A 340 -30.26 21.14 1.82
CA LYS A 340 -30.02 20.56 0.50
C LYS A 340 -29.19 19.27 0.57
N TYR A 341 -28.24 19.22 1.50
CA TYR A 341 -27.42 18.05 1.77
C TYR A 341 -27.54 17.64 3.23
N GLU A 342 -27.57 16.33 3.46
CA GLU A 342 -27.47 15.72 4.78
C GLU A 342 -26.22 14.82 4.80
N ILE A 343 -25.33 15.06 5.75
CA ILE A 343 -24.13 14.23 5.93
C ILE A 343 -24.23 13.55 7.30
N ASN A 344 -24.19 12.22 7.28
CA ASN A 344 -24.12 11.40 8.48
C ASN A 344 -22.66 11.11 8.80
N PHE A 345 -22.22 11.50 9.97
CA PHE A 345 -20.89 11.17 10.48
C PHE A 345 -20.99 10.08 11.54
N TYR A 346 -19.99 9.21 11.56
CA TYR A 346 -19.85 8.10 12.51
C TYR A 346 -18.50 8.22 13.21
N LYS A 347 -18.50 8.41 14.53
CA LYS A 347 -17.29 8.38 15.35
C LYS A 347 -17.23 7.05 16.08
N CYS A 348 -16.15 6.30 15.91
CA CYS A 348 -15.90 5.09 16.67
C CYS A 348 -15.48 5.41 18.11
N ASN A 349 -16.16 4.84 19.09
CA ASN A 349 -15.87 5.05 20.52
C ASN A 349 -14.61 4.31 20.99
N LYS A 350 -14.08 3.35 20.20
CA LYS A 350 -12.86 2.58 20.52
C LYS A 350 -11.58 3.21 19.99
N SER A 351 -11.67 3.88 18.83
CA SER A 351 -10.50 4.38 18.10
C SER A 351 -10.50 5.89 17.93
N ASP A 352 -11.59 6.56 18.28
CA ASP A 352 -11.86 7.97 18.00
C ASP A 352 -11.82 8.35 16.51
N ARG A 353 -11.77 7.37 15.60
CA ARG A 353 -11.77 7.57 14.15
C ARG A 353 -13.15 7.92 13.64
N TRP A 354 -13.18 8.67 12.53
CA TRP A 354 -14.39 9.20 11.93
C TRP A 354 -14.61 8.65 10.53
N TRP A 355 -15.89 8.51 10.17
CA TRP A 355 -16.37 8.22 8.81
C TRP A 355 -17.54 9.13 8.50
N MET A 356 -17.75 9.40 7.22
CA MET A 356 -18.91 10.10 6.70
C MET A 356 -19.62 9.24 5.66
N GLU A 357 -20.93 9.31 5.64
CA GLU A 357 -21.77 8.57 4.69
C GLU A 357 -22.00 9.42 3.44
N VAL A 358 -21.78 8.82 2.27
CA VAL A 358 -22.04 9.43 0.98
C VAL A 358 -23.20 8.68 0.32
N PRO A 359 -24.29 9.37 -0.08
CA PRO A 359 -25.43 8.74 -0.73
C PRO A 359 -25.06 8.27 -2.14
N TYR A 360 -25.65 7.18 -2.57
CA TYR A 360 -25.48 6.60 -3.89
C TYR A 360 -26.83 6.15 -4.49
N PRO A 361 -26.94 6.03 -5.83
CA PRO A 361 -28.16 5.57 -6.47
C PRO A 361 -28.55 4.15 -6.06
N SER A 362 -29.80 3.94 -5.66
CA SER A 362 -30.28 2.67 -5.08
C SER A 362 -30.20 1.46 -6.01
N HIS A 363 -30.16 1.68 -7.33
CA HIS A 363 -30.08 0.62 -8.34
C HIS A 363 -28.68 0.03 -8.53
N GLU A 364 -27.63 0.70 -8.01
CA GLU A 364 -26.23 0.22 -8.07
C GLU A 364 -25.69 -0.24 -6.71
N LYS A 365 -26.57 -0.64 -5.80
CA LYS A 365 -26.24 -0.96 -4.42
C LYS A 365 -25.06 -1.95 -4.29
N LEU A 366 -25.08 -3.05 -5.01
CA LEU A 366 -24.04 -4.09 -4.91
C LEU A 366 -22.65 -3.60 -5.34
N LYS A 367 -22.61 -2.67 -6.28
CA LYS A 367 -21.36 -2.12 -6.82
C LYS A 367 -20.71 -1.11 -5.89
N PHE A 368 -21.49 -0.26 -5.24
CA PHE A 368 -20.98 0.91 -4.53
C PHE A 368 -21.09 0.84 -3.00
N GLU A 369 -21.76 -0.18 -2.44
CA GLU A 369 -21.98 -0.29 -0.99
C GLU A 369 -20.68 -0.21 -0.18
N ARG A 370 -19.58 -0.75 -0.70
CA ARG A 370 -18.27 -0.74 -0.02
C ARG A 370 -17.55 0.63 -0.05
N HIS A 371 -18.04 1.59 -0.83
CA HIS A 371 -17.46 2.92 -1.00
C HIS A 371 -18.26 4.06 -0.40
N THR A 372 -19.39 3.76 0.23
CA THR A 372 -20.34 4.76 0.78
C THR A 372 -19.93 5.33 2.12
N LEU A 373 -19.15 4.57 2.90
CA LEU A 373 -18.58 5.02 4.16
C LEU A 373 -17.13 5.44 3.93
N VAL A 374 -16.93 6.74 3.87
CA VAL A 374 -15.63 7.36 3.57
C VAL A 374 -14.93 7.71 4.89
N PRO A 375 -13.72 7.22 5.12
CA PRO A 375 -12.91 7.68 6.23
C PRO A 375 -12.68 9.18 6.18
N CYS A 376 -12.84 9.85 7.30
CA CYS A 376 -12.67 11.30 7.39
C CYS A 376 -11.96 11.67 8.70
N SER A 377 -11.58 12.95 8.83
CA SER A 377 -11.00 13.53 10.03
C SER A 377 -12.07 14.29 10.84
N TYR A 378 -11.67 14.76 12.02
CA TYR A 378 -12.51 15.67 12.79
C TYR A 378 -12.65 17.04 12.09
N GLU A 379 -11.63 17.46 11.31
CA GLU A 379 -11.68 18.70 10.52
C GLU A 379 -12.75 18.65 9.43
N ASP A 380 -12.98 17.49 8.81
CA ASP A 380 -14.09 17.30 7.85
C ASP A 380 -15.47 17.51 8.53
N TYR A 381 -15.61 17.02 9.77
CA TYR A 381 -16.83 17.25 10.56
C TYR A 381 -17.01 18.74 10.93
N GLU A 382 -15.93 19.42 11.37
CA GLU A 382 -15.98 20.85 11.66
C GLU A 382 -16.30 21.69 10.42
N THR A 383 -15.78 21.31 9.25
CA THR A 383 -16.07 21.94 7.96
C THR A 383 -17.57 21.83 7.65
N ALA A 384 -18.14 20.64 7.80
CA ALA A 384 -19.59 20.46 7.63
C ALA A 384 -20.41 21.30 8.63
N CYS A 385 -19.99 21.38 9.89
CA CYS A 385 -20.66 22.23 10.90
C CYS A 385 -20.61 23.74 10.59
N LYS A 386 -19.69 24.17 9.72
CA LYS A 386 -19.59 25.57 9.21
C LYS A 386 -20.40 25.79 7.93
N ASP A 387 -21.28 24.87 7.56
CA ASP A 387 -22.07 24.90 6.33
C ASP A 387 -21.28 24.75 5.03
N GLU A 388 -20.06 24.17 5.12
CA GLU A 388 -19.20 23.88 3.99
C GLU A 388 -19.17 22.37 3.72
N ILE A 389 -19.17 21.96 2.43
CA ILE A 389 -19.12 20.54 2.05
C ILE A 389 -17.66 20.07 2.10
N PRO A 390 -17.30 19.03 2.89
CA PRO A 390 -15.95 18.48 2.89
C PRO A 390 -15.55 17.96 1.52
N ASP A 391 -14.31 18.27 1.08
CA ASP A 391 -13.81 17.91 -0.25
C ASP A 391 -13.87 16.40 -0.53
N ARG A 392 -13.51 15.56 0.46
CA ARG A 392 -13.56 14.09 0.35
C ARG A 392 -14.99 13.58 0.12
N TRP A 393 -15.97 14.21 0.78
CA TRP A 393 -17.38 13.87 0.58
C TRP A 393 -17.83 14.22 -0.84
N TRP A 394 -17.50 15.44 -1.28
CA TRP A 394 -17.89 15.94 -2.60
C TRP A 394 -17.27 15.10 -3.74
N GLN A 395 -15.98 14.78 -3.65
CA GLN A 395 -15.30 13.97 -4.64
C GLN A 395 -15.90 12.56 -4.72
N THR A 396 -16.17 11.94 -3.57
CA THR A 396 -16.82 10.61 -3.55
C THR A 396 -18.25 10.69 -4.08
N TYR A 397 -18.99 11.73 -3.73
CA TYR A 397 -20.36 11.94 -4.24
C TYR A 397 -20.37 12.02 -5.77
N GLN A 398 -19.44 12.76 -6.38
CA GLN A 398 -19.31 12.86 -7.84
C GLN A 398 -18.99 11.51 -8.52
N LYS A 399 -18.23 10.65 -7.88
CA LYS A 399 -17.92 9.29 -8.39
C LYS A 399 -19.08 8.33 -8.29
N LEU A 400 -19.98 8.55 -7.33
CA LEU A 400 -21.11 7.66 -7.08
C LEU A 400 -22.37 8.05 -7.85
N GLN A 401 -22.40 9.23 -8.52
CA GLN A 401 -23.51 9.70 -9.36
C GLN A 401 -23.28 9.33 -10.83
#